data_a613b3d59c9c3bc8908b7d7a3f2c7edf
#
_entry.id   a613b3d59c9c3bc8908b7d7a3f2c7edf
#
_cell.length_a   1.000
_cell.length_b   1.000
_cell.length_c   1.000
_cell.angle_alpha   90.00
_cell.angle_beta   90.00
_cell.angle_gamma   90.00
#
_symmetry.space_group_name_H-M   'P 1'
#
loop_
_entity.id
_entity.type
_entity.pdbx_description
1 polymer ?
#
loop_
_entity_poly.entity_id
_entity_poly.type
_entity_poly.pdbx_seq_one_letter_code
_entity_poly.pdbx_strand_id
1 'polypeptide(L)'
;MELDFTTDVIEKLLLKRALADKNWLNTVSNIYDARWFRTPQMGIIVNLAVKFYKKYSKAPSVQLLQMLVRKYAENHPNENFSFKNANELIFETASMNLGIPDEVVDMNLKEFVRKNALTTSLMDNIDLLSAADGERDSDKYQKIVDKCLANFDRVQKITFSDNDMGLDYFSEKGMNDHWEFLRNPDAKIATGWASVDHYTNGGFLKDGRMLALFMAQAGLGKSVFLSNLAVNFLAQDLSVVVISLEMSQDVYAQRFDAHISMKNINRLKDNEQTARERITEFYSKHKNANLIIKEFPPRSVNTSKIDAYIESLITAGKRVDAIIVDYLNLVLPNRQTDSMFKDGMAVSEELRALSYKYGVPVISAVQSNSEGMNTEEIDMQNVSESRGIVHTTDALFAIYQTQEQREAGKLGFKVIKNRLGGLIGKRSTFMMDPETLVLRDLTFENGQDIPTVMPDSELSKLVSAMENSEESLFGS
;
A
#
# COMPACT_ATOMS: atom_id res chain seq x y z
N MET A 1 -14.35 -10.68 19.16
CA MET A 1 -15.33 -11.77 19.33
C MET A 1 -15.74 -12.19 17.94
N GLU A 2 -15.15 -13.24 17.41
CA GLU A 2 -15.56 -13.82 16.11
C GLU A 2 -16.94 -14.44 16.32
N LEU A 3 -17.93 -13.92 15.59
CA LEU A 3 -19.25 -14.51 15.50
C LEU A 3 -19.19 -15.58 14.40
N ASP A 4 -19.11 -16.85 14.78
CA ASP A 4 -19.15 -17.96 13.85
C ASP A 4 -20.61 -18.22 13.47
N PHE A 5 -21.00 -17.81 12.26
CA PHE A 5 -22.32 -18.04 11.73
C PHE A 5 -22.49 -19.47 11.26
N THR A 6 -23.59 -20.10 11.63
CA THR A 6 -23.95 -21.39 11.03
C THR A 6 -24.16 -21.23 9.51
N THR A 7 -23.87 -22.27 8.74
CA THR A 7 -24.00 -22.23 7.27
C THR A 7 -25.42 -21.83 6.83
N ASP A 8 -26.47 -22.27 7.54
CA ASP A 8 -27.86 -21.90 7.24
C ASP A 8 -28.09 -20.37 7.37
N VAL A 9 -27.53 -19.73 8.39
CA VAL A 9 -27.63 -18.30 8.57
C VAL A 9 -26.90 -17.55 7.46
N ILE A 10 -25.72 -18.02 7.06
CA ILE A 10 -24.94 -17.41 5.96
C ILE A 10 -25.69 -17.51 4.65
N GLU A 11 -26.29 -18.68 4.35
CA GLU A 11 -27.06 -18.86 3.13
C GLU A 11 -28.28 -17.92 3.05
N LYS A 12 -28.97 -17.70 4.18
CA LYS A 12 -30.06 -16.70 4.27
C LYS A 12 -29.56 -15.28 4.11
N LEU A 13 -28.41 -14.93 4.70
CA LEU A 13 -27.79 -13.62 4.51
C LEU A 13 -27.39 -13.38 3.05
N LEU A 14 -26.91 -14.38 2.36
CA LEU A 14 -26.63 -14.37 0.93
C LEU A 14 -27.87 -14.01 0.11
N LEU A 15 -29.00 -14.67 0.37
CA LEU A 15 -30.25 -14.34 -0.30
C LEU A 15 -30.72 -12.91 0.04
N LYS A 16 -30.59 -12.51 1.30
CA LYS A 16 -30.93 -11.14 1.72
C LYS A 16 -30.13 -10.08 0.95
N ARG A 17 -28.81 -10.29 0.81
CA ARG A 17 -27.96 -9.40 0.02
C ARG A 17 -28.34 -9.41 -1.47
N ALA A 18 -28.68 -10.57 -2.02
CA ALA A 18 -29.15 -10.68 -3.40
C ALA A 18 -30.45 -9.91 -3.69
N LEU A 19 -31.27 -9.68 -2.67
CA LEU A 19 -32.50 -8.88 -2.77
C LEU A 19 -32.27 -7.38 -2.59
N ALA A 20 -31.27 -6.99 -1.80
CA ALA A 20 -31.10 -5.60 -1.35
C ALA A 20 -29.92 -4.89 -2.00
N ASP A 21 -28.86 -5.61 -2.39
CA ASP A 21 -27.57 -5.01 -2.76
C ASP A 21 -27.18 -5.33 -4.21
N LYS A 22 -27.34 -4.30 -5.06
CA LYS A 22 -26.94 -4.34 -6.48
C LYS A 22 -25.43 -4.57 -6.64
N ASN A 23 -24.61 -3.99 -5.77
CA ASN A 23 -23.16 -4.03 -5.89
C ASN A 23 -22.64 -5.40 -5.52
N TRP A 24 -23.21 -5.98 -4.48
CA TRP A 24 -22.95 -7.36 -4.11
C TRP A 24 -23.29 -8.34 -5.25
N LEU A 25 -24.49 -8.18 -5.87
CA LEU A 25 -24.88 -8.97 -7.03
C LEU A 25 -23.91 -8.81 -8.20
N ASN A 26 -23.38 -7.59 -8.45
CA ASN A 26 -22.38 -7.37 -9.48
C ASN A 26 -21.13 -8.23 -9.26
N THR A 27 -20.61 -8.23 -8.03
CA THR A 27 -19.42 -9.01 -7.67
C THR A 27 -19.67 -10.51 -7.79
N VAL A 28 -20.78 -10.99 -7.24
CA VAL A 28 -21.04 -12.43 -7.12
C VAL A 28 -21.60 -13.04 -8.42
N SER A 29 -22.28 -12.27 -9.24
CA SER A 29 -22.97 -12.78 -10.43
C SER A 29 -22.09 -13.57 -11.40
N ASN A 30 -20.82 -13.17 -11.54
CA ASN A 30 -19.89 -13.79 -12.48
C ASN A 30 -19.26 -15.09 -11.98
N ILE A 31 -19.32 -15.34 -10.68
CA ILE A 31 -18.68 -16.47 -10.02
C ILE A 31 -19.69 -17.40 -9.35
N TYR A 32 -20.94 -16.94 -9.26
CA TYR A 32 -22.01 -17.66 -8.58
C TYR A 32 -22.20 -19.08 -9.10
N ASP A 33 -22.32 -20.02 -8.16
CA ASP A 33 -22.67 -21.41 -8.43
C ASP A 33 -23.74 -21.90 -7.42
N ALA A 34 -24.77 -22.50 -7.93
CA ALA A 34 -25.89 -23.01 -7.10
C ALA A 34 -25.43 -24.13 -6.14
N ARG A 35 -24.34 -24.82 -6.43
CA ARG A 35 -23.73 -25.87 -5.59
C ARG A 35 -23.15 -25.34 -4.27
N TRP A 36 -23.03 -24.02 -4.09
CA TRP A 36 -22.59 -23.41 -2.82
C TRP A 36 -23.58 -23.64 -1.67
N PHE A 37 -24.84 -23.91 -1.99
CA PHE A 37 -25.91 -24.05 -1.01
C PHE A 37 -26.15 -25.52 -0.65
N ARG A 38 -26.30 -25.80 0.63
CA ARG A 38 -26.69 -27.14 1.12
C ARG A 38 -28.10 -27.48 0.70
N THR A 39 -28.97 -26.46 0.69
CA THR A 39 -30.36 -26.60 0.28
C THR A 39 -30.50 -26.29 -1.21
N PRO A 40 -30.73 -27.24 -2.10
CA PRO A 40 -30.85 -27.00 -3.53
C PRO A 40 -31.87 -25.90 -3.88
N GLN A 41 -32.95 -25.82 -3.09
CA GLN A 41 -33.95 -24.75 -3.27
C GLN A 41 -33.40 -23.37 -3.08
N MET A 42 -32.52 -23.13 -2.07
CA MET A 42 -31.88 -21.83 -1.84
C MET A 42 -30.98 -21.48 -3.02
N GLY A 43 -30.18 -22.42 -3.51
CA GLY A 43 -29.37 -22.23 -4.70
C GLY A 43 -30.17 -21.80 -5.93
N ILE A 44 -31.34 -22.41 -6.16
CA ILE A 44 -32.25 -22.05 -7.26
C ILE A 44 -32.79 -20.63 -7.07
N ILE A 45 -33.24 -20.27 -5.87
CA ILE A 45 -33.76 -18.91 -5.57
C ILE A 45 -32.73 -17.84 -5.85
N VAL A 46 -31.51 -18.01 -5.33
CA VAL A 46 -30.42 -17.06 -5.56
C VAL A 46 -30.01 -17.03 -7.04
N ASN A 47 -30.01 -18.16 -7.73
CA ASN A 47 -29.75 -18.22 -9.17
C ASN A 47 -30.73 -17.38 -9.98
N LEU A 48 -32.00 -17.40 -9.61
CA LEU A 48 -33.04 -16.61 -10.25
C LEU A 48 -32.79 -15.11 -10.02
N ALA A 49 -32.39 -14.72 -8.84
CA ALA A 49 -31.98 -13.33 -8.54
C ALA A 49 -30.76 -12.89 -9.36
N VAL A 50 -29.73 -13.74 -9.44
CA VAL A 50 -28.52 -13.50 -10.25
C VAL A 50 -28.84 -13.41 -11.75
N LYS A 51 -29.68 -14.33 -12.28
CA LYS A 51 -30.11 -14.29 -13.69
C LYS A 51 -30.91 -13.00 -14.00
N PHE A 52 -31.76 -12.59 -13.06
CA PHE A 52 -32.48 -11.31 -13.21
C PHE A 52 -31.52 -10.11 -13.24
N TYR A 53 -30.56 -10.08 -12.31
CA TYR A 53 -29.55 -9.04 -12.26
C TYR A 53 -28.73 -8.97 -13.57
N LYS A 54 -28.26 -10.12 -14.08
CA LYS A 54 -27.50 -10.18 -15.35
C LYS A 54 -28.28 -9.59 -16.53
N LYS A 55 -29.60 -9.73 -16.52
CA LYS A 55 -30.45 -9.25 -17.61
C LYS A 55 -30.84 -7.78 -17.49
N TYR A 56 -31.09 -7.30 -16.28
CA TYR A 56 -31.69 -5.99 -16.04
C TYR A 56 -30.79 -5.03 -15.26
N SER A 57 -29.63 -5.48 -14.78
CA SER A 57 -28.69 -4.70 -13.96
C SER A 57 -29.32 -4.07 -12.70
N LYS A 58 -30.34 -4.75 -12.16
CA LYS A 58 -31.07 -4.35 -10.95
C LYS A 58 -31.30 -5.56 -10.05
N ALA A 59 -31.29 -5.36 -8.73
CA ALA A 59 -31.73 -6.39 -7.79
C ALA A 59 -33.24 -6.61 -7.92
N PRO A 60 -33.73 -7.87 -7.87
CA PRO A 60 -35.16 -8.12 -7.90
C PRO A 60 -35.80 -7.72 -6.57
N SER A 61 -36.98 -7.13 -6.60
CA SER A 61 -37.80 -6.99 -5.39
C SER A 61 -38.27 -8.36 -4.89
N VAL A 62 -38.64 -8.45 -3.60
CA VAL A 62 -39.20 -9.67 -3.01
C VAL A 62 -40.36 -10.21 -3.83
N GLN A 63 -41.30 -9.32 -4.19
CA GLN A 63 -42.47 -9.71 -5.00
C GLN A 63 -42.09 -10.27 -6.38
N LEU A 64 -41.13 -9.62 -7.03
CA LEU A 64 -40.63 -10.07 -8.33
C LEU A 64 -39.95 -11.43 -8.24
N LEU A 65 -39.11 -11.64 -7.21
CA LEU A 65 -38.46 -12.94 -6.99
C LEU A 65 -39.46 -14.02 -6.73
N GLN A 66 -40.53 -13.77 -5.97
CA GLN A 66 -41.63 -14.69 -5.75
C GLN A 66 -42.32 -15.07 -7.08
N MET A 67 -42.55 -14.11 -7.98
CA MET A 67 -43.07 -14.39 -9.32
C MET A 67 -42.12 -15.25 -10.16
N LEU A 68 -40.84 -14.99 -10.10
CA LEU A 68 -39.83 -15.78 -10.82
C LEU A 68 -39.77 -17.22 -10.30
N VAL A 69 -39.82 -17.40 -8.99
CA VAL A 69 -39.83 -18.71 -8.32
C VAL A 69 -41.11 -19.51 -8.68
N ARG A 70 -42.26 -18.84 -8.74
CA ARG A 70 -43.51 -19.44 -9.16
C ARG A 70 -43.43 -19.96 -10.59
N LYS A 71 -42.96 -19.10 -11.50
CA LYS A 71 -42.78 -19.47 -12.91
C LYS A 71 -41.75 -20.61 -13.08
N TYR A 72 -40.70 -20.61 -12.25
CA TYR A 72 -39.75 -21.74 -12.25
C TYR A 72 -40.40 -23.04 -11.86
N ALA A 73 -41.15 -23.06 -10.76
CA ALA A 73 -41.87 -24.27 -10.30
C ALA A 73 -42.87 -24.80 -11.34
N GLU A 74 -43.61 -23.91 -12.01
CA GLU A 74 -44.55 -24.29 -13.09
C GLU A 74 -43.83 -24.91 -14.30
N ASN A 75 -42.64 -24.44 -14.64
CA ASN A 75 -41.84 -24.93 -15.77
C ASN A 75 -41.03 -26.21 -15.45
N HIS A 76 -40.85 -26.55 -14.17
CA HIS A 76 -40.05 -27.70 -13.71
C HIS A 76 -40.84 -28.60 -12.73
N PRO A 77 -42.00 -29.17 -13.15
CA PRO A 77 -42.89 -29.90 -12.25
C PRO A 77 -42.28 -31.22 -11.75
N ASN A 78 -41.28 -31.75 -12.43
CA ASN A 78 -40.59 -33.00 -12.09
C ASN A 78 -39.37 -32.82 -11.17
N GLU A 79 -38.98 -31.59 -10.87
CA GLU A 79 -37.92 -31.31 -9.93
C GLU A 79 -38.47 -31.29 -8.50
N ASN A 80 -37.65 -31.73 -7.54
CA ASN A 80 -37.99 -31.68 -6.11
C ASN A 80 -37.91 -30.22 -5.59
N PHE A 81 -38.71 -29.31 -6.19
CA PHE A 81 -38.76 -27.89 -5.89
C PHE A 81 -40.20 -27.49 -5.48
N SER A 82 -40.33 -27.04 -4.22
CA SER A 82 -41.63 -26.61 -3.68
C SER A 82 -41.72 -25.06 -3.71
N PHE A 83 -42.68 -24.56 -4.51
CA PHE A 83 -43.00 -23.12 -4.51
C PHE A 83 -43.35 -22.59 -3.11
N LYS A 84 -44.13 -23.38 -2.33
CA LYS A 84 -44.52 -22.98 -0.98
C LYS A 84 -43.32 -22.79 -0.08
N ASN A 85 -42.41 -23.76 -0.03
CA ASN A 85 -41.21 -23.68 0.79
C ASN A 85 -40.27 -22.56 0.33
N ALA A 86 -40.09 -22.38 -0.98
CA ALA A 86 -39.29 -21.33 -1.54
C ALA A 86 -39.84 -19.92 -1.21
N ASN A 87 -41.16 -19.77 -1.25
CA ASN A 87 -41.82 -18.50 -0.90
C ASN A 87 -41.70 -18.21 0.60
N GLU A 88 -41.80 -19.19 1.46
CA GLU A 88 -41.58 -19.08 2.91
C GLU A 88 -40.13 -18.65 3.20
N LEU A 89 -39.13 -19.26 2.54
CA LEU A 89 -37.72 -18.90 2.66
C LEU A 89 -37.46 -17.46 2.21
N ILE A 90 -38.02 -17.00 1.12
CA ILE A 90 -37.87 -15.61 0.64
C ILE A 90 -38.43 -14.62 1.67
N PHE A 91 -39.63 -14.92 2.21
CA PHE A 91 -40.28 -14.05 3.18
C PHE A 91 -39.51 -13.99 4.52
N GLU A 92 -39.11 -15.16 5.04
CA GLU A 92 -38.30 -15.26 6.25
C GLU A 92 -36.98 -14.46 6.11
N THR A 93 -36.30 -14.67 4.99
CA THR A 93 -35.03 -14.00 4.73
C THR A 93 -35.18 -12.50 4.58
N ALA A 94 -36.22 -12.04 3.88
CA ALA A 94 -36.45 -10.59 3.70
C ALA A 94 -36.76 -9.89 5.02
N SER A 95 -37.44 -10.55 5.95
CA SER A 95 -37.79 -10.03 7.28
C SER A 95 -36.69 -10.22 8.33
N MET A 96 -35.63 -11.00 8.03
CA MET A 96 -34.56 -11.32 8.96
C MET A 96 -33.79 -10.07 9.36
N ASN A 97 -33.66 -9.82 10.67
CA ASN A 97 -32.81 -8.78 11.23
C ASN A 97 -32.02 -9.36 12.42
N LEU A 98 -30.71 -9.43 12.25
CA LEU A 98 -29.83 -10.02 13.27
C LEU A 98 -29.26 -8.97 14.24
N GLY A 99 -29.49 -7.67 14.00
CA GLY A 99 -28.88 -6.60 14.81
C GLY A 99 -27.35 -6.58 14.79
N ILE A 100 -26.76 -7.16 13.74
CA ILE A 100 -25.29 -7.27 13.59
C ILE A 100 -24.83 -6.17 12.62
N PRO A 101 -23.66 -5.55 12.86
CA PRO A 101 -23.09 -4.58 11.94
C PRO A 101 -22.89 -5.16 10.54
N ASP A 102 -23.18 -4.37 9.51
CA ASP A 102 -23.07 -4.80 8.11
C ASP A 102 -21.68 -5.27 7.75
N GLU A 103 -20.61 -4.65 8.32
CA GLU A 103 -19.22 -5.03 8.10
C GLU A 103 -18.92 -6.48 8.53
N VAL A 104 -19.48 -6.91 9.67
CA VAL A 104 -19.33 -8.29 10.18
C VAL A 104 -20.06 -9.28 9.27
N VAL A 105 -21.25 -8.92 8.79
CA VAL A 105 -22.00 -9.71 7.82
C VAL A 105 -21.22 -9.85 6.53
N ASP A 106 -20.71 -8.76 5.99
CA ASP A 106 -19.96 -8.73 4.73
C ASP A 106 -18.66 -9.54 4.81
N MET A 107 -17.96 -9.48 5.94
CA MET A 107 -16.75 -10.28 6.16
C MET A 107 -17.05 -11.78 6.06
N ASN A 108 -18.08 -12.25 6.76
CA ASN A 108 -18.48 -13.66 6.74
C ASN A 108 -18.99 -14.11 5.36
N LEU A 109 -19.75 -13.25 4.66
CA LEU A 109 -20.20 -13.54 3.30
C LEU A 109 -19.03 -13.61 2.30
N LYS A 110 -18.05 -12.71 2.42
CA LYS A 110 -16.83 -12.71 1.59
C LYS A 110 -16.06 -14.01 1.78
N GLU A 111 -15.88 -14.44 3.03
CA GLU A 111 -15.22 -15.71 3.35
C GLU A 111 -15.98 -16.93 2.80
N PHE A 112 -17.28 -16.99 3.03
CA PHE A 112 -18.13 -18.06 2.51
C PHE A 112 -18.05 -18.19 1.00
N VAL A 113 -18.16 -17.07 0.27
CA VAL A 113 -18.08 -17.06 -1.20
C VAL A 113 -16.70 -17.51 -1.68
N ARG A 114 -15.62 -17.00 -1.09
CA ARG A 114 -14.26 -17.41 -1.46
C ARG A 114 -14.02 -18.89 -1.24
N LYS A 115 -14.41 -19.41 -0.07
CA LYS A 115 -14.27 -20.82 0.27
C LYS A 115 -15.03 -21.70 -0.70
N ASN A 116 -16.29 -21.40 -0.96
CA ASN A 116 -17.12 -22.21 -1.84
C ASN A 116 -16.71 -22.10 -3.32
N ALA A 117 -16.31 -20.93 -3.79
CA ALA A 117 -15.77 -20.76 -5.14
C ALA A 117 -14.48 -21.56 -5.35
N LEU A 118 -13.58 -21.55 -4.36
CA LEU A 118 -12.36 -22.35 -4.40
C LEU A 118 -12.69 -23.86 -4.39
N THR A 119 -13.57 -24.29 -3.51
CA THR A 119 -13.99 -25.69 -3.41
C THR A 119 -14.62 -26.18 -4.71
N THR A 120 -15.50 -25.38 -5.31
CA THR A 120 -16.15 -25.70 -6.59
C THR A 120 -15.12 -25.78 -7.72
N SER A 121 -14.19 -24.82 -7.77
CA SER A 121 -13.10 -24.82 -8.75
C SER A 121 -12.19 -26.03 -8.62
N LEU A 122 -11.88 -26.47 -7.39
CA LEU A 122 -11.11 -27.68 -7.14
C LEU A 122 -11.85 -28.94 -7.63
N MET A 123 -13.16 -29.05 -7.32
CA MET A 123 -13.98 -30.16 -7.79
C MET A 123 -14.06 -30.24 -9.32
N ASP A 124 -14.33 -29.09 -9.97
CA ASP A 124 -14.38 -29.01 -11.43
C ASP A 124 -13.02 -29.38 -12.07
N ASN A 125 -11.91 -29.01 -11.44
CA ASN A 125 -10.57 -29.36 -11.92
C ASN A 125 -10.27 -30.86 -11.72
N ILE A 126 -10.70 -31.45 -10.62
CA ILE A 126 -10.57 -32.90 -10.39
C ILE A 126 -11.37 -33.66 -11.45
N ASP A 127 -12.59 -33.24 -11.74
CA ASP A 127 -13.45 -33.88 -12.76
C ASP A 127 -12.81 -33.77 -14.16
N LEU A 128 -12.26 -32.59 -14.51
CA LEU A 128 -11.57 -32.37 -15.78
C LEU A 128 -10.32 -33.25 -15.91
N LEU A 129 -9.51 -33.35 -14.86
CA LEU A 129 -8.30 -34.19 -14.85
C LEU A 129 -8.64 -35.68 -14.86
N SER A 130 -9.66 -36.10 -14.12
CA SER A 130 -10.14 -37.49 -14.12
C SER A 130 -10.69 -37.92 -15.47
N ALA A 131 -11.38 -37.01 -16.18
CA ALA A 131 -11.86 -37.25 -17.52
C ALA A 131 -10.72 -37.30 -18.58
N ALA A 132 -9.57 -36.76 -18.23
CA ALA A 132 -8.37 -36.78 -19.08
C ALA A 132 -7.45 -37.98 -18.79
N ASP A 133 -7.80 -38.83 -17.85
CA ASP A 133 -6.97 -39.99 -17.50
C ASP A 133 -6.87 -40.94 -18.70
N GLY A 134 -5.59 -41.14 -19.16
CA GLY A 134 -5.31 -41.92 -20.35
C GLY A 134 -5.28 -41.13 -21.68
N GLU A 135 -5.55 -39.82 -21.69
CA GLU A 135 -5.38 -39.00 -22.91
C GLU A 135 -3.88 -38.91 -23.30
N ARG A 136 -3.62 -39.36 -24.54
CA ARG A 136 -2.24 -39.38 -25.10
C ARG A 136 -1.96 -38.22 -26.07
N ASP A 137 -2.99 -37.47 -26.45
CA ASP A 137 -2.88 -36.30 -27.30
C ASP A 137 -2.42 -35.08 -26.50
N SER A 138 -1.19 -34.65 -26.73
CA SER A 138 -0.56 -33.51 -26.03
C SER A 138 -1.39 -32.21 -26.12
N ASP A 139 -1.98 -31.95 -27.29
CA ASP A 139 -2.76 -30.71 -27.49
C ASP A 139 -4.08 -30.71 -26.74
N LYS A 140 -4.70 -31.88 -26.62
CA LYS A 140 -5.92 -32.02 -25.80
C LYS A 140 -5.61 -31.93 -24.33
N TYR A 141 -4.53 -32.56 -23.87
CA TYR A 141 -4.09 -32.46 -22.49
C TYR A 141 -3.79 -31.00 -22.10
N GLN A 142 -3.06 -30.28 -22.96
CA GLN A 142 -2.77 -28.87 -22.72
C GLN A 142 -4.04 -28.01 -22.60
N LYS A 143 -5.05 -28.24 -23.42
CA LYS A 143 -6.35 -27.55 -23.32
C LYS A 143 -7.06 -27.82 -21.99
N ILE A 144 -6.89 -29.00 -21.40
CA ILE A 144 -7.44 -29.33 -20.10
C ILE A 144 -6.68 -28.57 -19.02
N VAL A 145 -5.36 -28.54 -19.06
CA VAL A 145 -4.52 -27.77 -18.16
C VAL A 145 -4.91 -26.28 -18.22
N ASP A 146 -5.09 -25.72 -19.41
CA ASP A 146 -5.50 -24.32 -19.59
C ASP A 146 -6.88 -24.04 -18.97
N LYS A 147 -7.82 -24.97 -19.07
CA LYS A 147 -9.12 -24.86 -18.40
C LYS A 147 -8.99 -24.89 -16.87
N CYS A 148 -8.17 -25.79 -16.34
CA CYS A 148 -7.91 -25.86 -14.89
C CYS A 148 -7.31 -24.55 -14.38
N LEU A 149 -6.33 -23.98 -15.09
CA LEU A 149 -5.74 -22.69 -14.76
C LEU A 149 -6.76 -21.54 -14.83
N ALA A 150 -7.62 -21.54 -15.85
CA ALA A 150 -8.69 -20.56 -15.99
C ALA A 150 -9.72 -20.63 -14.84
N ASN A 151 -10.02 -21.82 -14.32
CA ASN A 151 -10.89 -21.98 -13.16
C ASN A 151 -10.26 -21.35 -11.90
N PHE A 152 -8.96 -21.53 -11.66
CA PHE A 152 -8.27 -20.88 -10.55
C PHE A 152 -8.15 -19.36 -10.73
N ASP A 153 -7.87 -18.90 -11.94
CA ASP A 153 -7.81 -17.46 -12.27
C ASP A 153 -9.16 -16.76 -11.97
N ARG A 154 -10.28 -17.42 -12.24
CA ARG A 154 -11.62 -16.93 -11.86
C ARG A 154 -11.75 -16.73 -10.35
N VAL A 155 -11.22 -17.66 -9.53
CA VAL A 155 -11.27 -17.55 -8.06
C VAL A 155 -10.37 -16.44 -7.57
N GLN A 156 -9.17 -16.27 -8.13
CA GLN A 156 -8.25 -15.18 -7.78
C GLN A 156 -8.83 -13.79 -8.10
N LYS A 157 -9.64 -13.69 -9.15
CA LYS A 157 -10.33 -12.46 -9.54
C LYS A 157 -11.54 -12.10 -8.67
N ILE A 158 -11.88 -12.92 -7.67
CA ILE A 158 -12.90 -12.58 -6.68
C ILE A 158 -12.35 -11.48 -5.77
N THR A 159 -12.48 -10.27 -6.19
CA THR A 159 -12.22 -9.10 -5.36
C THR A 159 -13.52 -8.61 -4.76
N PHE A 160 -13.70 -8.81 -3.46
CA PHE A 160 -14.72 -8.11 -2.69
C PHE A 160 -14.16 -6.76 -2.21
N SER A 161 -13.35 -6.10 -3.01
CA SER A 161 -13.03 -4.71 -2.76
C SER A 161 -14.35 -3.95 -2.72
N ASP A 162 -14.58 -3.26 -1.63
CA ASP A 162 -15.64 -2.26 -1.55
C ASP A 162 -15.60 -1.49 -2.85
N ASN A 163 -16.69 -1.50 -3.59
CA ASN A 163 -16.99 -0.78 -4.81
C ASN A 163 -15.98 0.29 -5.25
N ASP A 164 -14.73 -0.03 -5.38
CA ASP A 164 -13.76 0.88 -5.96
C ASP A 164 -13.97 0.88 -7.50
N MET A 165 -15.09 1.41 -7.90
CA MET A 165 -15.34 1.76 -9.31
C MET A 165 -14.52 3.00 -9.72
N GLY A 166 -13.59 3.42 -8.85
CA GLY A 166 -12.85 4.64 -9.01
C GLY A 166 -13.65 5.87 -8.56
N LEU A 167 -13.02 7.02 -8.70
CA LEU A 167 -13.63 8.30 -8.37
C LEU A 167 -14.61 8.71 -9.48
N ASP A 168 -15.92 8.69 -9.20
CA ASP A 168 -16.91 9.34 -10.06
C ASP A 168 -16.81 10.87 -9.85
N TYR A 169 -15.88 11.49 -10.58
CA TYR A 169 -15.44 12.86 -10.36
C TYR A 169 -16.57 13.89 -10.44
N PHE A 170 -17.55 13.70 -11.32
CA PHE A 170 -18.65 14.64 -11.48
C PHE A 170 -19.84 14.36 -10.55
N SER A 171 -19.82 13.29 -9.78
CA SER A 171 -20.81 13.10 -8.71
C SER A 171 -20.56 14.10 -7.58
N GLU A 172 -21.62 14.54 -6.89
CA GLU A 172 -21.51 15.42 -5.72
C GLU A 172 -20.59 14.82 -4.65
N LYS A 173 -20.73 13.51 -4.40
CA LYS A 173 -19.87 12.77 -3.47
C LYS A 173 -18.41 12.76 -3.94
N GLY A 174 -18.16 12.44 -5.20
CA GLY A 174 -16.80 12.36 -5.73
C GLY A 174 -16.06 13.69 -5.68
N MET A 175 -16.75 14.80 -6.00
CA MET A 175 -16.18 16.14 -5.84
C MET A 175 -15.91 16.46 -4.37
N ASN A 176 -16.85 16.17 -3.47
CA ASN A 176 -16.65 16.45 -2.05
C ASN A 176 -15.50 15.67 -1.46
N ASP A 177 -15.42 14.35 -1.73
CA ASP A 177 -14.33 13.48 -1.27
C ASP A 177 -12.97 13.98 -1.78
N HIS A 178 -12.89 14.42 -3.05
CA HIS A 178 -11.67 14.97 -3.63
C HIS A 178 -11.25 16.29 -2.97
N TRP A 179 -12.17 17.22 -2.78
CA TRP A 179 -11.87 18.49 -2.13
C TRP A 179 -11.58 18.34 -0.64
N GLU A 180 -12.15 17.35 0.04
CA GLU A 180 -11.81 16.99 1.40
C GLU A 180 -10.37 16.49 1.49
N PHE A 181 -9.96 15.59 0.58
CA PHE A 181 -8.56 15.14 0.49
C PHE A 181 -7.59 16.32 0.29
N LEU A 182 -7.90 17.25 -0.62
CA LEU A 182 -7.02 18.41 -0.88
C LEU A 182 -6.91 19.36 0.32
N ARG A 183 -7.95 19.47 1.13
CA ARG A 183 -7.99 20.33 2.33
C ARG A 183 -7.44 19.65 3.57
N ASN A 184 -7.25 18.34 3.54
CA ASN A 184 -6.80 17.60 4.69
C ASN A 184 -5.27 17.74 4.87
N PRO A 185 -4.80 18.49 5.88
CA PRO A 185 -3.36 18.63 6.14
C PRO A 185 -2.72 17.30 6.51
N ASP A 186 -3.49 16.36 7.09
CA ASP A 186 -3.03 15.03 7.48
C ASP A 186 -2.91 14.05 6.32
N ALA A 187 -3.25 14.45 5.08
CA ALA A 187 -3.08 13.60 3.90
C ALA A 187 -1.61 13.39 3.53
N LYS A 188 -0.70 14.17 4.11
CA LYS A 188 0.74 14.10 3.84
C LYS A 188 1.56 13.95 5.11
N ILE A 189 2.74 13.38 4.94
CA ILE A 189 3.77 13.23 5.98
C ILE A 189 4.89 14.17 5.59
N ALA A 190 5.17 15.16 6.43
CA ALA A 190 6.28 16.05 6.23
C ALA A 190 7.62 15.30 6.27
N THR A 191 8.55 15.64 5.38
CA THR A 191 9.88 15.04 5.40
C THR A 191 10.74 15.60 6.55
N GLY A 192 10.33 16.72 7.13
CA GLY A 192 11.07 17.46 8.14
C GLY A 192 12.16 18.37 7.55
N TRP A 193 12.21 18.47 6.23
CA TRP A 193 13.08 19.41 5.52
C TRP A 193 12.23 20.40 4.73
N ALA A 194 12.27 21.65 5.11
CA ALA A 194 11.37 22.67 4.59
C ALA A 194 11.43 22.81 3.05
N SER A 195 12.62 22.69 2.45
CA SER A 195 12.75 22.74 0.99
C SER A 195 12.10 21.53 0.31
N VAL A 196 12.29 20.34 0.86
CA VAL A 196 11.71 19.11 0.29
C VAL A 196 10.20 19.13 0.44
N ASP A 197 9.69 19.55 1.59
CA ASP A 197 8.25 19.67 1.85
C ASP A 197 7.61 20.71 0.92
N HIS A 198 8.27 21.85 0.71
CA HIS A 198 7.82 22.83 -0.28
C HIS A 198 7.78 22.24 -1.70
N TYR A 199 8.83 21.53 -2.13
CA TYR A 199 8.86 20.95 -3.48
C TYR A 199 7.84 19.82 -3.68
N THR A 200 7.52 19.09 -2.63
CA THR A 200 6.54 17.98 -2.65
C THR A 200 5.14 18.40 -2.24
N ASN A 201 4.92 19.71 -2.07
CA ASN A 201 3.64 20.27 -1.64
C ASN A 201 3.16 19.63 -0.32
N GLY A 202 4.02 19.69 0.71
CA GLY A 202 3.75 19.26 2.08
C GLY A 202 4.28 17.86 2.44
N GLY A 203 5.16 17.26 1.64
CA GLY A 203 5.79 15.98 1.96
C GLY A 203 5.26 14.78 1.17
N PHE A 204 5.30 13.61 1.77
CA PHE A 204 4.91 12.34 1.16
C PHE A 204 3.45 11.99 1.44
N LEU A 205 2.81 11.21 0.55
CA LEU A 205 1.43 10.77 0.73
C LEU A 205 1.31 9.80 1.92
N LYS A 206 0.46 10.13 2.88
CA LYS A 206 0.27 9.33 4.09
C LYS A 206 -0.48 8.03 3.81
N ASP A 207 -1.41 8.03 2.87
CA ASP A 207 -2.15 6.86 2.43
C ASP A 207 -1.33 5.90 1.55
N GLY A 208 -0.02 6.13 1.46
CA GLY A 208 0.89 5.37 0.64
C GLY A 208 0.76 5.69 -0.84
N ARG A 209 0.64 4.64 -1.66
CA ARG A 209 0.53 4.72 -3.13
C ARG A 209 1.71 5.42 -3.79
N MET A 210 2.86 5.44 -3.13
CA MET A 210 4.05 6.08 -3.65
C MET A 210 5.33 5.33 -3.30
N LEU A 211 6.29 5.44 -4.21
CA LEU A 211 7.69 5.09 -3.99
C LEU A 211 8.54 6.36 -4.14
N ALA A 212 9.26 6.74 -3.09
CA ALA A 212 10.26 7.81 -3.12
C ALA A 212 11.67 7.24 -3.10
N LEU A 213 12.55 7.73 -3.96
CA LEU A 213 13.93 7.26 -4.07
C LEU A 213 14.93 8.40 -3.91
N PHE A 214 15.99 8.12 -3.14
CA PHE A 214 17.17 8.96 -3.00
C PHE A 214 18.32 8.34 -3.81
N MET A 215 18.76 9.03 -4.85
CA MET A 215 19.85 8.60 -5.73
C MET A 215 21.14 9.28 -5.33
N ALA A 216 22.21 8.52 -5.13
CA ALA A 216 23.53 9.05 -4.86
C ALA A 216 24.65 8.06 -5.21
N GLN A 217 25.86 8.56 -5.40
CA GLN A 217 27.06 7.72 -5.45
C GLN A 217 27.30 7.02 -4.11
N ALA A 218 28.14 5.98 -4.13
CA ALA A 218 28.61 5.35 -2.90
C ALA A 218 29.29 6.38 -1.99
N GLY A 219 29.02 6.31 -0.69
CA GLY A 219 29.65 7.21 0.31
C GLY A 219 29.05 8.62 0.41
N LEU A 220 28.10 9.02 -0.44
CA LEU A 220 27.47 10.35 -0.38
C LEU A 220 26.29 10.45 0.61
N GLY A 221 26.14 9.51 1.54
CA GLY A 221 25.18 9.64 2.63
C GLY A 221 23.76 9.19 2.35
N LYS A 222 23.51 8.30 1.35
CA LYS A 222 22.17 7.70 1.11
C LYS A 222 21.49 7.25 2.39
N SER A 223 22.16 6.37 3.14
CA SER A 223 21.63 5.83 4.40
C SER A 223 21.52 6.91 5.50
N VAL A 224 22.29 8.01 5.41
CA VAL A 224 22.14 9.15 6.32
C VAL A 224 20.84 9.88 6.02
N PHE A 225 20.53 10.14 4.75
CA PHE A 225 19.23 10.71 4.37
C PHE A 225 18.06 9.82 4.83
N LEU A 226 18.16 8.51 4.62
CA LEU A 226 17.11 7.56 5.04
C LEU A 226 16.93 7.52 6.56
N SER A 227 18.03 7.52 7.34
CA SER A 227 17.96 7.52 8.80
C SER A 227 17.40 8.84 9.36
N ASN A 228 17.79 9.99 8.79
CA ASN A 228 17.24 11.29 9.17
C ASN A 228 15.73 11.35 8.88
N LEU A 229 15.31 10.90 7.70
CA LEU A 229 13.90 10.86 7.35
C LEU A 229 13.10 9.98 8.34
N ALA A 230 13.65 8.84 8.74
CA ALA A 230 13.03 7.99 9.74
C ALA A 230 12.84 8.73 11.08
N VAL A 231 13.87 9.46 11.57
CA VAL A 231 13.76 10.24 12.82
C VAL A 231 12.72 11.34 12.68
N ASN A 232 12.68 12.03 11.53
CA ASN A 232 11.68 13.05 11.27
C ASN A 232 10.25 12.50 11.26
N PHE A 233 10.05 11.26 10.80
CA PHE A 233 8.76 10.58 10.87
C PHE A 233 8.41 10.16 12.30
N LEU A 234 9.38 9.65 13.07
CA LEU A 234 9.19 9.34 14.49
C LEU A 234 8.78 10.58 15.30
N ALA A 235 9.35 11.75 14.96
CA ALA A 235 8.99 13.03 15.59
C ALA A 235 7.55 13.49 15.28
N GLN A 236 6.89 12.85 14.30
CA GLN A 236 5.48 13.05 13.96
C GLN A 236 4.59 11.90 14.51
N ASP A 237 5.05 11.18 15.52
CA ASP A 237 4.35 10.02 16.12
C ASP A 237 4.06 8.87 15.13
N LEU A 238 4.87 8.74 14.07
CA LEU A 238 4.70 7.67 13.08
C LEU A 238 5.56 6.45 13.43
N SER A 239 5.06 5.27 13.05
CA SER A 239 5.78 3.99 13.20
C SER A 239 6.51 3.65 11.91
N VAL A 240 7.83 3.52 11.99
CA VAL A 240 8.72 3.32 10.83
C VAL A 240 9.36 1.94 10.89
N VAL A 241 9.30 1.23 9.78
CA VAL A 241 10.05 -0.02 9.59
C VAL A 241 11.22 0.25 8.66
N VAL A 242 12.44 0.03 9.14
CA VAL A 242 13.67 0.15 8.38
C VAL A 242 14.21 -1.24 8.06
N ILE A 243 14.35 -1.54 6.78
CA ILE A 243 14.93 -2.77 6.27
C ILE A 243 16.31 -2.45 5.73
N SER A 244 17.34 -2.92 6.42
CA SER A 244 18.73 -2.74 6.02
C SER A 244 19.25 -3.98 5.30
N LEU A 245 19.82 -3.78 4.12
CA LEU A 245 20.49 -4.82 3.34
C LEU A 245 22.01 -4.54 3.18
N GLU A 246 22.49 -3.40 3.68
CA GLU A 246 23.89 -3.01 3.57
C GLU A 246 24.60 -3.05 4.93
N MET A 247 23.91 -2.61 5.97
CA MET A 247 24.48 -2.48 7.31
C MET A 247 23.75 -3.37 8.30
N SER A 248 24.50 -3.80 9.35
CA SER A 248 23.86 -4.51 10.46
C SER A 248 22.86 -3.61 11.20
N GLN A 249 21.87 -4.23 11.81
CA GLN A 249 20.86 -3.50 12.60
C GLN A 249 21.48 -2.68 13.73
N ASP A 250 22.56 -3.16 14.33
CA ASP A 250 23.24 -2.45 15.42
C ASP A 250 23.97 -1.20 14.92
N VAL A 251 24.64 -1.29 13.75
CA VAL A 251 25.28 -0.13 13.11
C VAL A 251 24.22 0.88 12.65
N TYR A 252 23.07 0.40 12.21
CA TYR A 252 21.96 1.30 11.85
C TYR A 252 21.37 1.97 13.09
N ALA A 253 21.19 1.23 14.20
CA ALA A 253 20.73 1.76 15.48
C ALA A 253 21.66 2.84 16.04
N GLN A 254 22.99 2.69 15.92
CA GLN A 254 23.94 3.71 16.33
C GLN A 254 23.72 5.05 15.64
N ARG A 255 23.24 5.06 14.38
CA ARG A 255 22.90 6.32 13.68
C ARG A 255 21.70 7.00 14.29
N PHE A 256 20.69 6.23 14.67
CA PHE A 256 19.53 6.75 15.40
C PHE A 256 19.91 7.26 16.78
N ASP A 257 20.75 6.52 17.49
CA ASP A 257 21.25 6.95 18.80
C ASP A 257 22.00 8.29 18.72
N ALA A 258 22.91 8.41 17.75
CA ALA A 258 23.68 9.65 17.53
C ALA A 258 22.77 10.83 17.17
N HIS A 259 21.83 10.61 16.25
CA HIS A 259 20.90 11.64 15.79
C HIS A 259 19.97 12.10 16.92
N ILE A 260 19.25 11.18 17.56
CA ILE A 260 18.26 11.52 18.60
C ILE A 260 18.93 12.11 19.84
N SER A 261 20.07 11.52 20.24
CA SER A 261 20.78 12.02 21.44
C SER A 261 21.66 13.24 21.18
N MET A 262 21.88 13.62 19.92
CA MET A 262 22.81 14.68 19.53
C MET A 262 24.22 14.44 20.13
N LYS A 263 24.67 13.19 20.09
CA LYS A 263 25.99 12.77 20.57
C LYS A 263 26.83 12.23 19.44
N ASN A 264 28.15 12.41 19.57
CA ASN A 264 29.11 11.92 18.59
C ASN A 264 28.98 10.39 18.45
N ILE A 265 28.70 9.91 17.24
CA ILE A 265 28.48 8.48 16.92
C ILE A 265 29.69 7.61 17.33
N ASN A 266 30.91 8.11 17.21
CA ASN A 266 32.12 7.40 17.57
C ASN A 266 32.40 7.38 19.08
N ARG A 267 31.63 8.18 19.86
CA ARG A 267 31.78 8.30 21.32
C ARG A 267 30.48 7.99 22.07
N LEU A 268 29.57 7.26 21.47
CA LEU A 268 28.31 6.88 22.13
C LEU A 268 28.54 6.14 23.44
N LYS A 269 29.52 5.23 23.46
CA LYS A 269 29.91 4.49 24.68
C LYS A 269 30.29 5.41 25.85
N ASP A 270 31.03 6.48 25.55
CA ASP A 270 31.48 7.43 26.56
C ASP A 270 30.33 8.30 27.10
N ASN A 271 29.22 8.35 26.36
CA ASN A 271 28.05 9.18 26.64
C ASN A 271 26.78 8.33 26.83
N GLU A 272 26.88 7.02 27.12
CA GLU A 272 25.76 6.09 27.14
C GLU A 272 24.58 6.58 27.98
N GLN A 273 24.85 7.00 29.24
CA GLN A 273 23.78 7.43 30.12
C GLN A 273 23.02 8.64 29.55
N THR A 274 23.73 9.69 29.12
CA THR A 274 23.11 10.90 28.54
C THR A 274 22.39 10.59 27.22
N ALA A 275 22.94 9.70 26.40
CA ALA A 275 22.28 9.26 25.17
C ALA A 275 20.95 8.54 25.48
N ARG A 276 20.96 7.60 26.41
CA ARG A 276 19.74 6.88 26.85
C ARG A 276 18.69 7.83 27.43
N GLU A 277 19.10 8.79 28.26
CA GLU A 277 18.20 9.80 28.81
C GLU A 277 17.49 10.59 27.69
N ARG A 278 18.24 11.09 26.69
CA ARG A 278 17.67 11.84 25.57
C ARG A 278 16.79 11.01 24.66
N ILE A 279 17.15 9.75 24.39
CA ILE A 279 16.33 8.82 23.61
C ILE A 279 15.03 8.51 24.36
N THR A 280 15.11 8.33 25.70
CA THR A 280 13.93 8.12 26.53
C THR A 280 13.04 9.36 26.57
N GLU A 281 13.64 10.55 26.65
CA GLU A 281 12.91 11.81 26.56
C GLU A 281 12.20 11.97 25.22
N PHE A 282 12.89 11.69 24.10
CA PHE A 282 12.32 11.71 22.77
C PHE A 282 11.10 10.75 22.69
N TYR A 283 11.28 9.50 23.12
CA TYR A 283 10.19 8.52 23.12
C TYR A 283 9.02 8.93 24.04
N SER A 284 9.31 9.60 25.16
CA SER A 284 8.26 10.08 26.05
C SER A 284 7.35 11.15 25.44
N LYS A 285 7.89 11.92 24.50
CA LYS A 285 7.16 12.93 23.72
C LYS A 285 6.41 12.31 22.53
N HIS A 286 6.93 11.22 21.99
CA HIS A 286 6.41 10.54 20.79
C HIS A 286 6.00 9.09 21.10
N LYS A 287 5.05 8.92 22.02
CA LYS A 287 4.65 7.61 22.59
C LYS A 287 4.01 6.68 21.57
N ASN A 288 3.40 7.23 20.53
CA ASN A 288 2.80 6.44 19.47
C ASN A 288 3.81 6.06 18.37
N ALA A 289 4.99 6.67 18.38
CA ALA A 289 6.04 6.32 17.43
C ALA A 289 6.64 4.95 17.77
N ASN A 290 7.00 4.20 16.74
CA ASN A 290 7.76 2.97 16.87
C ASN A 290 8.80 2.85 15.77
N LEU A 291 9.99 2.36 16.10
CA LEU A 291 11.05 2.10 15.15
C LEU A 291 11.41 0.63 15.18
N ILE A 292 11.28 -0.04 14.05
CA ILE A 292 11.69 -1.43 13.88
C ILE A 292 12.80 -1.45 12.84
N ILE A 293 13.98 -1.95 13.22
CA ILE A 293 15.13 -2.12 12.33
C ILE A 293 15.30 -3.61 12.06
N LYS A 294 15.24 -4.00 10.79
CA LYS A 294 15.43 -5.38 10.37
C LYS A 294 16.58 -5.48 9.38
N GLU A 295 17.58 -6.25 9.76
CA GLU A 295 18.68 -6.60 8.88
C GLU A 295 18.34 -7.83 8.04
N PHE A 296 18.70 -7.79 6.77
CA PHE A 296 18.83 -8.97 5.91
C PHE A 296 20.19 -8.92 5.20
N PRO A 297 20.84 -10.08 4.97
CA PRO A 297 22.05 -10.09 4.18
C PRO A 297 21.82 -9.52 2.76
N PRO A 298 22.83 -8.88 2.16
CA PRO A 298 22.72 -8.36 0.80
C PRO A 298 22.30 -9.45 -0.19
N ARG A 299 21.37 -9.14 -1.09
CA ARG A 299 20.87 -10.06 -2.12
C ARG A 299 20.34 -11.40 -1.59
N SER A 300 19.82 -11.44 -0.37
CA SER A 300 19.26 -12.64 0.27
C SER A 300 17.73 -12.65 0.31
N VAL A 301 17.11 -11.52 0.01
CA VAL A 301 15.66 -11.36 0.07
C VAL A 301 15.13 -10.71 -1.21
N ASN A 302 13.96 -11.18 -1.60
CA ASN A 302 13.13 -10.55 -2.63
C ASN A 302 12.00 -9.75 -1.98
N THR A 303 11.25 -9.02 -2.78
CA THR A 303 10.14 -8.20 -2.30
C THR A 303 9.03 -9.02 -1.65
N SER A 304 8.77 -10.27 -2.09
CA SER A 304 7.80 -11.15 -1.42
C SER A 304 8.22 -11.53 0.02
N LYS A 305 9.52 -11.66 0.28
CA LYS A 305 10.02 -11.93 1.65
C LYS A 305 9.91 -10.69 2.53
N ILE A 306 10.15 -9.50 1.96
CA ILE A 306 9.91 -8.21 2.62
C ILE A 306 8.42 -8.09 2.95
N ASP A 307 7.55 -8.39 1.99
CA ASP A 307 6.09 -8.40 2.14
C ASP A 307 5.65 -9.29 3.30
N ALA A 308 6.07 -10.55 3.30
CA ALA A 308 5.76 -11.50 4.38
C ALA A 308 6.25 -11.01 5.77
N TYR A 309 7.40 -10.33 5.81
CA TYR A 309 7.90 -9.75 7.05
C TYR A 309 7.01 -8.60 7.56
N ILE A 310 6.64 -7.65 6.69
CA ILE A 310 5.74 -6.56 7.05
C ILE A 310 4.38 -7.11 7.52
N GLU A 311 3.83 -8.09 6.80
CA GLU A 311 2.58 -8.76 7.17
C GLU A 311 2.66 -9.42 8.56
N SER A 312 3.80 -10.05 8.89
CA SER A 312 4.02 -10.63 10.21
C SER A 312 4.04 -9.58 11.33
N LEU A 313 4.58 -8.38 11.08
CA LEU A 313 4.55 -7.27 12.04
C LEU A 313 3.12 -6.77 12.29
N ILE A 314 2.36 -6.59 11.22
CA ILE A 314 0.97 -6.14 11.30
C ILE A 314 0.11 -7.19 12.04
N THR A 315 0.29 -8.47 11.72
CA THR A 315 -0.38 -9.59 12.41
C THR A 315 -0.02 -9.63 13.90
N ALA A 316 1.21 -9.26 14.26
CA ALA A 316 1.65 -9.12 15.64
C ALA A 316 1.13 -7.81 16.32
N GLY A 317 0.25 -7.08 15.69
CA GLY A 317 -0.34 -5.84 16.22
C GLY A 317 0.58 -4.63 16.17
N LYS A 318 1.66 -4.67 15.37
CA LYS A 318 2.56 -3.52 15.19
C LYS A 318 1.97 -2.58 14.14
N ARG A 319 1.90 -1.29 14.45
CA ARG A 319 1.56 -0.26 13.48
C ARG A 319 2.74 -0.01 12.55
N VAL A 320 2.45 0.22 11.28
CA VAL A 320 3.43 0.58 10.23
C VAL A 320 2.86 1.77 9.48
N ASP A 321 3.55 2.92 9.50
CA ASP A 321 3.14 4.13 8.80
C ASP A 321 4.11 4.51 7.67
N ALA A 322 5.32 3.98 7.67
CA ALA A 322 6.28 4.12 6.59
C ALA A 322 7.23 2.93 6.53
N ILE A 323 7.64 2.56 5.32
CA ILE A 323 8.62 1.49 5.08
C ILE A 323 9.85 2.12 4.40
N ILE A 324 11.02 1.93 5.00
CA ILE A 324 12.30 2.38 4.46
C ILE A 324 13.15 1.16 4.13
N VAL A 325 13.65 1.07 2.89
CA VAL A 325 14.49 -0.04 2.42
C VAL A 325 15.87 0.50 2.02
N ASP A 326 16.90 0.13 2.71
CA ASP A 326 18.28 0.57 2.45
C ASP A 326 19.14 -0.60 1.93
N TYR A 327 19.33 -0.72 0.61
CA TYR A 327 18.82 0.05 -0.49
C TYR A 327 18.35 -0.86 -1.65
N LEU A 328 17.59 -0.31 -2.59
CA LEU A 328 16.86 -1.02 -3.65
C LEU A 328 17.73 -2.01 -4.45
N ASN A 329 18.94 -1.63 -4.84
CA ASN A 329 19.80 -2.48 -5.69
C ASN A 329 20.27 -3.78 -4.99
N LEU A 330 20.07 -3.91 -3.68
CA LEU A 330 20.40 -5.10 -2.90
C LEU A 330 19.19 -6.05 -2.71
N VAL A 331 18.01 -5.61 -3.08
CA VAL A 331 16.79 -6.44 -3.11
C VAL A 331 16.76 -7.25 -4.39
N LEU A 332 16.36 -8.52 -4.30
CA LEU A 332 16.12 -9.36 -5.47
C LEU A 332 14.68 -9.17 -5.97
N PRO A 333 14.45 -9.22 -7.29
CA PRO A 333 13.09 -9.28 -7.81
C PRO A 333 12.45 -10.65 -7.50
N ASN A 334 11.13 -10.71 -7.47
CA ASN A 334 10.41 -11.98 -7.30
C ASN A 334 10.67 -12.96 -8.44
N ARG A 335 10.96 -12.45 -9.64
CA ARG A 335 11.40 -13.22 -10.80
C ARG A 335 12.68 -12.58 -11.35
N GLN A 336 13.79 -13.27 -11.20
CA GLN A 336 15.07 -12.82 -11.75
C GLN A 336 15.08 -12.96 -13.26
N THR A 337 15.76 -12.02 -13.93
CA THR A 337 16.00 -12.03 -15.38
C THR A 337 17.51 -12.02 -15.65
N ASP A 338 17.89 -12.14 -16.91
CA ASP A 338 19.30 -12.05 -17.34
C ASP A 338 19.81 -10.59 -17.43
N SER A 339 19.02 -9.62 -16.96
CA SER A 339 19.32 -8.20 -17.06
C SER A 339 19.17 -7.49 -15.72
N MET A 340 20.27 -7.01 -15.15
CA MET A 340 20.27 -6.21 -13.92
C MET A 340 19.38 -4.96 -14.04
N PHE A 341 19.25 -4.39 -15.23
CA PHE A 341 18.35 -3.28 -15.52
C PHE A 341 16.87 -3.67 -15.34
N LYS A 342 16.47 -4.82 -15.93
CA LYS A 342 15.10 -5.34 -15.77
C LYS A 342 14.80 -5.74 -14.34
N ASP A 343 15.77 -6.33 -13.66
CA ASP A 343 15.65 -6.73 -12.27
C ASP A 343 15.45 -5.50 -11.35
N GLY A 344 16.24 -4.44 -11.54
CA GLY A 344 16.06 -3.19 -10.80
C GLY A 344 14.70 -2.51 -11.05
N MET A 345 14.21 -2.55 -12.30
CA MET A 345 12.89 -2.04 -12.63
C MET A 345 11.79 -2.88 -11.93
N ALA A 346 11.89 -4.22 -11.99
CA ALA A 346 10.95 -5.11 -11.33
C ALA A 346 10.90 -4.87 -9.81
N VAL A 347 12.06 -4.78 -9.14
CA VAL A 347 12.13 -4.46 -7.71
C VAL A 347 11.44 -3.12 -7.40
N SER A 348 11.67 -2.10 -8.23
CA SER A 348 11.02 -0.80 -8.06
C SER A 348 9.50 -0.87 -8.19
N GLU A 349 8.97 -1.61 -9.17
CA GLU A 349 7.54 -1.86 -9.34
C GLU A 349 6.95 -2.64 -8.16
N GLU A 350 7.64 -3.66 -7.71
CA GLU A 350 7.24 -4.51 -6.60
C GLU A 350 7.26 -3.74 -5.26
N LEU A 351 8.28 -2.91 -4.99
CA LEU A 351 8.30 -2.03 -3.81
C LEU A 351 7.18 -0.99 -3.85
N ARG A 352 6.89 -0.44 -5.04
CA ARG A 352 5.76 0.45 -5.22
C ARG A 352 4.42 -0.27 -4.96
N ALA A 353 4.30 -1.53 -5.35
CA ALA A 353 3.12 -2.34 -5.07
C ALA A 353 2.91 -2.56 -3.56
N LEU A 354 3.99 -2.69 -2.77
CA LEU A 354 3.88 -2.76 -1.31
C LEU A 354 3.26 -1.48 -0.73
N SER A 355 3.57 -0.31 -1.28
CA SER A 355 2.97 0.95 -0.81
C SER A 355 1.46 0.99 -1.00
N TYR A 356 0.96 0.41 -2.09
CA TYR A 356 -0.48 0.25 -2.34
C TYR A 356 -1.11 -0.79 -1.42
N LYS A 357 -0.43 -1.93 -1.22
CA LYS A 357 -0.93 -3.03 -0.37
C LYS A 357 -1.15 -2.59 1.07
N TYR A 358 -0.20 -1.84 1.62
CA TYR A 358 -0.22 -1.45 3.03
C TYR A 358 -0.76 -0.04 3.28
N GLY A 359 -1.01 0.75 2.23
CA GLY A 359 -1.47 2.13 2.36
C GLY A 359 -0.45 3.02 3.07
N VAL A 360 0.86 2.81 2.85
CA VAL A 360 1.95 3.58 3.47
C VAL A 360 3.03 3.92 2.44
N PRO A 361 3.73 5.06 2.57
CA PRO A 361 4.83 5.37 1.68
C PRO A 361 5.98 4.37 1.83
N VAL A 362 6.55 3.97 0.69
CA VAL A 362 7.78 3.20 0.63
C VAL A 362 8.90 4.12 0.17
N ILE A 363 9.97 4.17 0.92
CA ILE A 363 11.13 5.00 0.66
C ILE A 363 12.35 4.10 0.50
N SER A 364 13.18 4.36 -0.51
CA SER A 364 14.43 3.63 -0.67
C SER A 364 15.53 4.54 -1.24
N ALA A 365 16.70 3.96 -1.40
CA ALA A 365 17.79 4.61 -2.10
C ALA A 365 18.18 3.79 -3.34
N VAL A 366 18.83 4.43 -4.28
CA VAL A 366 19.42 3.81 -5.46
C VAL A 366 20.84 4.33 -5.65
N GLN A 367 21.75 3.41 -5.93
CA GLN A 367 23.12 3.78 -6.23
C GLN A 367 23.24 4.20 -7.69
N SER A 368 23.89 5.34 -7.93
CA SER A 368 24.24 5.79 -9.26
C SER A 368 25.69 5.45 -9.58
N ASN A 369 25.95 5.00 -10.79
CA ASN A 369 27.31 4.71 -11.30
C ASN A 369 27.88 5.87 -12.13
N SER A 370 27.16 7.00 -12.26
CA SER A 370 27.57 8.04 -13.16
C SER A 370 28.67 8.92 -12.60
N GLU A 371 29.76 9.06 -13.35
CA GLU A 371 30.83 10.03 -13.10
C GLU A 371 30.32 11.48 -13.10
N GLY A 372 29.14 11.73 -13.67
CA GLY A 372 28.50 13.06 -13.73
C GLY A 372 27.86 13.58 -12.44
N MET A 373 27.83 12.81 -11.34
CA MET A 373 27.24 13.27 -10.05
C MET A 373 28.14 14.20 -9.22
N ASN A 374 29.29 14.58 -9.75
CA ASN A 374 30.15 15.61 -9.14
C ASN A 374 29.80 17.02 -9.64
N THR A 375 28.77 17.18 -10.42
CA THR A 375 28.31 18.44 -10.98
C THR A 375 26.89 18.75 -10.56
N GLU A 376 26.51 20.02 -10.55
CA GLU A 376 25.13 20.44 -10.31
C GLU A 376 24.16 20.08 -11.44
N GLU A 377 24.67 19.66 -12.59
CA GLU A 377 23.90 19.35 -13.80
C GLU A 377 23.45 17.88 -13.87
N ILE A 378 23.04 17.32 -12.73
CA ILE A 378 22.47 15.98 -12.69
C ILE A 378 21.11 15.99 -13.34
N ASP A 379 20.93 15.13 -14.35
CA ASP A 379 19.67 14.98 -15.07
C ASP A 379 19.22 13.50 -15.11
N MET A 380 18.00 13.23 -15.58
CA MET A 380 17.49 11.87 -15.80
C MET A 380 18.42 11.02 -16.66
N GLN A 381 19.22 11.63 -17.53
CA GLN A 381 20.19 10.93 -18.37
C GLN A 381 21.36 10.32 -17.59
N ASN A 382 21.71 10.90 -16.45
CA ASN A 382 22.79 10.42 -15.57
C ASN A 382 22.39 9.17 -14.77
N VAL A 383 21.14 8.75 -14.88
CA VAL A 383 20.58 7.52 -14.26
C VAL A 383 20.66 6.34 -15.24
N SER A 384 21.74 6.24 -16.04
CA SER A 384 21.80 5.38 -17.24
C SER A 384 21.49 3.89 -17.01
N GLU A 385 21.88 3.33 -15.86
CA GLU A 385 21.53 1.94 -15.49
C GLU A 385 20.16 1.82 -14.80
N SER A 386 19.53 2.96 -14.46
CA SER A 386 18.31 2.99 -13.65
C SER A 386 17.12 3.65 -14.34
N ARG A 387 17.16 3.85 -15.68
CA ARG A 387 16.04 4.48 -16.41
C ARG A 387 14.69 3.81 -16.13
N GLY A 388 14.65 2.49 -16.02
CA GLY A 388 13.45 1.75 -15.64
C GLY A 388 12.95 2.10 -14.24
N ILE A 389 13.85 2.26 -13.28
CA ILE A 389 13.54 2.65 -11.89
C ILE A 389 12.92 4.05 -11.86
N VAL A 390 13.44 4.98 -12.67
CA VAL A 390 12.90 6.35 -12.77
C VAL A 390 11.46 6.35 -13.24
N HIS A 391 11.08 5.46 -14.16
CA HIS A 391 9.70 5.42 -14.67
C HIS A 391 8.69 4.98 -13.61
N THR A 392 9.07 4.08 -12.74
CA THR A 392 8.18 3.48 -11.73
C THR A 392 8.06 4.29 -10.45
N THR A 393 9.09 5.07 -10.10
CA THR A 393 9.07 5.91 -8.89
C THR A 393 8.18 7.15 -9.03
N ASP A 394 7.61 7.61 -7.92
CA ASP A 394 6.74 8.80 -7.86
C ASP A 394 7.52 10.07 -7.53
N ALA A 395 8.56 9.96 -6.71
CA ALA A 395 9.50 11.03 -6.40
C ALA A 395 10.94 10.50 -6.46
N LEU A 396 11.83 11.20 -7.17
CA LEU A 396 13.25 10.88 -7.27
C LEU A 396 14.06 12.13 -6.94
N PHE A 397 14.94 11.98 -5.98
CA PHE A 397 15.82 13.02 -5.50
C PHE A 397 17.27 12.60 -5.72
N ALA A 398 18.10 13.47 -6.28
CA ALA A 398 19.53 13.26 -6.42
C ALA A 398 20.28 13.97 -5.31
N ILE A 399 21.18 13.25 -4.65
CA ILE A 399 22.15 13.78 -3.69
C ILE A 399 23.48 13.83 -4.41
N TYR A 400 24.12 14.98 -4.44
CA TYR A 400 25.38 15.20 -5.10
C TYR A 400 26.32 16.06 -4.24
N GLN A 401 27.58 16.10 -4.62
CA GLN A 401 28.56 16.92 -3.92
C GLN A 401 29.60 17.43 -4.89
N THR A 402 29.64 18.73 -5.13
CA THR A 402 30.73 19.39 -5.84
C THR A 402 31.97 19.46 -4.95
N GLN A 403 33.12 19.76 -5.53
CA GLN A 403 34.36 19.93 -4.74
C GLN A 403 34.22 21.05 -3.70
N GLU A 404 33.62 22.18 -4.08
CA GLU A 404 33.38 23.32 -3.17
C GLU A 404 32.43 22.91 -2.02
N GLN A 405 31.38 22.16 -2.33
CA GLN A 405 30.45 21.63 -1.32
C GLN A 405 31.14 20.67 -0.36
N ARG A 406 32.05 19.83 -0.87
CA ARG A 406 32.84 18.91 -0.04
C ARG A 406 33.73 19.65 0.95
N GLU A 407 34.43 20.66 0.49
CA GLU A 407 35.29 21.51 1.33
C GLU A 407 34.51 22.27 2.40
N ALA A 408 33.26 22.64 2.07
CA ALA A 408 32.32 23.31 2.98
C ALA A 408 31.50 22.39 3.86
N GLY A 409 31.64 21.03 3.79
CA GLY A 409 30.83 20.07 4.52
C GLY A 409 29.36 20.04 4.09
N LYS A 410 29.08 20.47 2.85
CA LYS A 410 27.72 20.57 2.30
C LYS A 410 27.43 19.47 1.30
N LEU A 411 26.14 19.19 1.12
CA LEU A 411 25.58 18.28 0.13
C LEU A 411 24.57 19.03 -0.73
N GLY A 412 24.63 18.82 -2.03
CA GLY A 412 23.61 19.27 -2.95
C GLY A 412 22.47 18.24 -3.04
N PHE A 413 21.27 18.73 -3.19
CA PHE A 413 20.05 17.96 -3.37
C PHE A 413 19.29 18.53 -4.57
N LYS A 414 18.79 17.67 -5.46
CA LYS A 414 18.03 18.08 -6.65
C LYS A 414 16.80 17.20 -6.84
N VAL A 415 15.68 17.82 -7.12
CA VAL A 415 14.45 17.13 -7.49
C VAL A 415 14.53 16.70 -8.95
N ILE A 416 14.65 15.40 -9.22
CA ILE A 416 14.75 14.85 -10.57
C ILE A 416 13.37 14.48 -11.12
N LYS A 417 12.51 13.90 -10.27
CA LYS A 417 11.13 13.56 -10.62
C LYS A 417 10.23 13.85 -9.42
N ASN A 418 9.05 14.38 -9.69
CA ASN A 418 8.10 14.70 -8.63
C ASN A 418 6.66 14.66 -9.17
N ARG A 419 5.90 13.65 -8.76
CA ARG A 419 4.47 13.53 -9.02
C ARG A 419 3.60 14.16 -7.91
N LEU A 420 4.23 14.59 -6.81
CA LEU A 420 3.54 15.07 -5.62
C LEU A 420 3.23 16.57 -5.66
N GLY A 421 4.10 17.36 -6.29
CA GLY A 421 3.95 18.82 -6.32
C GLY A 421 4.36 19.46 -7.64
N GLY A 422 4.85 18.69 -8.62
CA GLY A 422 5.19 19.19 -9.95
C GLY A 422 6.47 20.03 -10.05
N LEU A 423 7.13 20.36 -8.94
CA LEU A 423 8.37 21.15 -8.94
C LEU A 423 9.58 20.25 -9.22
N ILE A 424 10.02 20.24 -10.50
CA ILE A 424 11.18 19.47 -10.96
C ILE A 424 12.36 20.42 -11.19
N GLY A 425 13.59 19.91 -11.04
CA GLY A 425 14.82 20.68 -11.24
C GLY A 425 15.19 21.61 -10.07
N LYS A 426 14.33 21.72 -9.05
CA LYS A 426 14.62 22.51 -7.84
C LYS A 426 15.80 21.91 -7.10
N ARG A 427 16.58 22.78 -6.47
CA ARG A 427 17.81 22.42 -5.76
C ARG A 427 17.75 22.90 -4.33
N SER A 428 18.38 22.13 -3.44
CA SER A 428 18.56 22.46 -2.03
C SER A 428 20.01 22.19 -1.62
N THR A 429 20.42 22.82 -0.55
CA THR A 429 21.72 22.58 0.07
C THR A 429 21.51 22.08 1.47
N PHE A 430 22.17 20.99 1.80
CA PHE A 430 22.17 20.38 3.13
C PHE A 430 23.55 20.49 3.76
N MET A 431 23.58 20.64 5.06
CA MET A 431 24.78 20.47 5.86
C MET A 431 24.64 19.18 6.67
N MET A 432 25.64 18.34 6.61
CA MET A 432 25.72 17.12 7.41
C MET A 432 26.69 17.35 8.56
N ASP A 433 26.20 17.18 9.79
CA ASP A 433 27.07 17.10 10.95
C ASP A 433 27.74 15.72 11.00
N PRO A 434 29.07 15.62 10.85
CA PRO A 434 29.75 14.32 10.79
C PRO A 434 29.77 13.59 12.14
N GLU A 435 29.49 14.26 13.25
CA GLU A 435 29.47 13.67 14.58
C GLU A 435 28.13 13.03 14.93
N THR A 436 27.04 13.73 14.63
CA THR A 436 25.68 13.30 14.97
C THR A 436 24.93 12.71 13.78
N LEU A 437 25.46 12.86 12.57
CA LEU A 437 24.85 12.51 11.28
C LEU A 437 23.53 13.25 11.01
N VAL A 438 23.27 14.35 11.70
CA VAL A 438 22.10 15.20 11.47
C VAL A 438 22.26 15.97 10.16
N LEU A 439 21.23 15.93 9.34
CA LEU A 439 21.12 16.72 8.12
C LEU A 439 20.28 17.97 8.37
N ARG A 440 20.86 19.14 8.08
CA ARG A 440 20.17 20.43 8.15
C ARG A 440 19.92 20.96 6.76
N ASP A 441 18.69 21.36 6.49
CA ASP A 441 18.31 22.03 5.25
C ASP A 441 18.67 23.53 5.35
N LEU A 442 19.53 23.99 4.44
CA LEU A 442 20.01 25.38 4.42
C LEU A 442 19.28 26.25 3.37
N THR A 443 18.28 25.73 2.69
CA THR A 443 17.72 26.34 1.46
C THR A 443 16.77 27.51 1.73
N PHE A 444 15.98 27.44 2.80
CA PHE A 444 15.00 28.49 3.16
C PHE A 444 15.52 29.42 4.24
N GLU A 445 16.79 29.65 4.26
CA GLU A 445 17.38 30.54 5.27
C GLU A 445 17.11 32.03 4.99
N ASN A 446 16.38 32.63 5.89
CA ASN A 446 16.63 34.04 6.28
C ASN A 446 17.86 34.08 7.24
N GLY A 447 18.92 33.33 6.95
CA GLY A 447 20.16 33.29 7.75
C GLY A 447 20.13 32.43 9.00
N GLN A 448 19.17 31.51 9.17
CA GLN A 448 19.09 30.58 10.31
C GLN A 448 18.98 29.13 9.84
N ASP A 449 19.85 28.26 10.35
CA ASP A 449 19.80 26.82 10.16
C ASP A 449 18.47 26.27 10.69
N ILE A 450 17.70 25.52 9.86
CA ILE A 450 16.48 24.87 10.30
C ILE A 450 16.85 23.50 10.87
N PRO A 451 16.61 23.21 12.16
CA PRO A 451 16.87 21.88 12.72
C PRO A 451 16.04 20.82 12.01
N THR A 452 16.62 19.66 11.73
CA THR A 452 15.96 18.53 11.08
C THR A 452 14.79 17.95 11.90
N VAL A 453 14.79 18.18 13.20
CA VAL A 453 13.69 17.84 14.13
C VAL A 453 13.17 19.14 14.71
N MET A 454 12.01 19.59 14.22
CA MET A 454 11.35 20.78 14.76
C MET A 454 10.35 20.40 15.83
N PRO A 455 10.27 21.17 16.92
CA PRO A 455 9.13 21.12 17.84
C PRO A 455 7.83 21.51 17.10
N ASP A 456 6.71 20.86 17.39
CA ASP A 456 5.40 21.13 16.77
C ASP A 456 5.00 22.62 16.78
N SER A 457 5.42 23.37 17.80
CA SER A 457 5.19 24.81 17.91
C SER A 457 5.96 25.66 16.88
N GLU A 458 7.06 25.16 16.35
CA GLU A 458 7.85 25.86 15.32
C GLU A 458 7.44 25.44 13.91
N LEU A 459 7.06 24.18 13.71
CA LEU A 459 6.48 23.69 12.46
C LEU A 459 5.19 24.46 12.13
N SER A 460 4.31 24.62 13.11
CA SER A 460 3.06 25.39 12.99
C SER A 460 3.30 26.87 12.66
N LYS A 461 4.35 27.46 13.21
CA LYS A 461 4.73 28.85 12.91
C LYS A 461 5.30 29.01 11.51
N LEU A 462 6.08 28.03 11.01
CA LEU A 462 6.61 28.04 9.66
C LEU A 462 5.51 27.84 8.62
N VAL A 463 4.59 26.90 8.84
CA VAL A 463 3.41 26.71 7.99
C VAL A 463 2.57 27.99 7.94
N SER A 464 2.30 28.61 9.07
CA SER A 464 1.56 29.88 9.14
C SER A 464 2.30 31.06 8.48
N ALA A 465 3.63 31.08 8.54
CA ALA A 465 4.44 32.10 7.87
C ALA A 465 4.47 31.89 6.35
N MET A 466 4.41 30.65 5.88
CA MET A 466 4.33 30.31 4.45
C MET A 466 2.95 30.67 3.88
N GLU A 467 1.85 30.35 4.59
CA GLU A 467 0.49 30.73 4.22
C GLU A 467 0.36 32.27 4.11
N ASN A 468 0.88 33.03 5.06
CA ASN A 468 0.86 34.48 5.03
C ASN A 468 1.75 35.10 3.91
N SER A 469 2.76 34.39 3.43
CA SER A 469 3.59 34.86 2.32
C SER A 469 2.94 34.62 0.95
N GLU A 470 2.11 33.59 0.81
CA GLU A 470 1.33 33.35 -0.41
C GLU A 470 0.16 34.34 -0.56
N GLU A 471 -0.51 34.74 0.50
CA GLU A 471 -1.53 35.81 0.43
C GLU A 471 -0.96 37.16 -0.04
N SER A 472 0.31 37.44 0.23
CA SER A 472 0.97 38.67 -0.22
C SER A 472 1.40 38.66 -1.70
N LEU A 473 1.46 37.50 -2.34
CA LEU A 473 1.87 37.36 -3.75
C LEU A 473 0.67 37.31 -4.73
N PHE A 474 -0.54 37.05 -4.23
CA PHE A 474 -1.77 36.98 -5.03
C PHE A 474 -2.79 38.11 -4.71
N GLY A 475 -2.43 39.08 -3.84
CA GLY A 475 -3.25 40.20 -3.44
C GLY A 475 -2.79 41.52 -4.06
N SER A 476 -2.95 41.68 -5.37
CA SER A 476 -3.09 42.99 -6.05
C SER A 476 -3.61 42.80 -7.45
#